data_de86ab382543e6701d7f19b52dfd6d6c
#
_entry.id   de86ab382543e6701d7f19b52dfd6d6c
#
_cell.length_a   1.000
_cell.length_b   1.000
_cell.length_c   1.000
_cell.angle_alpha   90.00
_cell.angle_beta   90.00
_cell.angle_gamma   90.00
#
_symmetry.space_group_name_H-M   'P 1'
#
loop_
_entity.id
_entity.type
_entity.pdbx_description
1 polymer ?
#
loop_
_entity_poly.entity_id
_entity_poly.type
_entity_poly.pdbx_seq_one_letter_code
_entity_poly.pdbx_strand_id
1 'polypeptide(L)'
;MHTNLNRRRAGITYQGRLLWLAPLILALFGCGGGGSNDTTAVDEPVQPASIPQPLAGQWETILTYVPPFYSGPYGAVPNGDGSLGITLVLTADGRYRHVWNLASAYFGGNCFRTGGWDEFGTVSGTGSDFTFNPTKASYIQTDTCGQNRFLDPAPVAPASHTLQIEHDNAGWPLLRMSFPNGDIVLEKCRHCG
;
A
#
# COMPACT_ATOMS: atom_id res chain seq x y z
N MET A 1 -41.20 23.50 -25.52
CA MET A 1 -41.42 22.67 -24.33
C MET A 1 -40.20 22.81 -23.42
N HIS A 2 -40.32 23.65 -22.39
CA HIS A 2 -39.29 23.92 -21.41
C HIS A 2 -39.54 23.03 -20.19
N THR A 3 -38.61 22.14 -19.86
CA THR A 3 -38.63 21.39 -18.61
C THR A 3 -37.59 21.94 -17.65
N ASN A 4 -38.08 22.62 -16.61
CA ASN A 4 -37.33 23.11 -15.45
C ASN A 4 -36.90 21.91 -14.57
N LEU A 5 -35.58 21.69 -14.37
CA LEU A 5 -35.04 20.77 -13.38
C LEU A 5 -34.64 21.53 -12.13
N ASN A 6 -35.46 21.38 -11.11
CA ASN A 6 -35.30 21.88 -9.75
C ASN A 6 -34.05 21.25 -9.08
N ARG A 7 -33.01 22.04 -8.86
CA ARG A 7 -31.86 21.67 -7.98
C ARG A 7 -32.27 21.87 -6.53
N ARG A 8 -32.52 20.78 -5.82
CA ARG A 8 -32.59 20.80 -4.36
C ARG A 8 -31.16 20.78 -3.80
N ARG A 9 -30.78 21.89 -3.17
CA ARG A 9 -29.59 22.01 -2.33
C ARG A 9 -29.91 21.34 -0.98
N ALA A 10 -29.19 20.25 -0.63
CA ALA A 10 -29.17 19.71 0.71
C ALA A 10 -28.18 20.53 1.55
N GLY A 11 -28.70 21.31 2.48
CA GLY A 11 -27.90 22.01 3.49
C GLY A 11 -27.50 21.04 4.59
N ILE A 12 -26.22 20.88 4.85
CA ILE A 12 -25.69 20.17 5.99
C ILE A 12 -25.52 21.18 7.12
N THR A 13 -26.39 21.08 8.13
CA THR A 13 -26.29 21.84 9.37
C THR A 13 -25.33 21.14 10.33
N TYR A 14 -24.20 21.78 10.61
CA TYR A 14 -23.31 21.40 11.71
C TYR A 14 -23.94 21.91 13.02
N GLN A 15 -24.43 21.00 13.85
CA GLN A 15 -24.73 21.28 15.25
C GLN A 15 -23.49 21.07 16.10
N GLY A 16 -22.92 22.18 16.53
CA GLY A 16 -21.92 22.23 17.58
C GLY A 16 -22.55 21.77 18.93
N ARG A 17 -21.87 20.88 19.64
CA ARG A 17 -22.11 20.66 21.05
C ARG A 17 -20.91 21.13 21.84
N LEU A 18 -21.16 22.22 22.54
CA LEU A 18 -20.32 22.84 23.55
C LEU A 18 -20.33 22.01 24.85
N LEU A 19 -19.14 21.98 25.45
CA LEU A 19 -18.86 22.04 26.88
C LEU A 19 -19.45 20.98 27.84
N TRP A 20 -18.55 20.20 28.43
CA TRP A 20 -18.59 19.93 29.84
C TRP A 20 -17.17 20.01 30.42
N LEU A 21 -16.94 21.11 31.15
CA LEU A 21 -15.90 21.30 32.17
C LEU A 21 -16.36 20.65 33.45
N ALA A 22 -15.57 19.85 34.10
CA ALA A 22 -15.70 19.52 35.50
C ALA A 22 -14.35 19.04 36.08
N PRO A 23 -14.12 19.16 37.41
CA PRO A 23 -12.91 19.80 37.91
C PRO A 23 -11.93 18.83 38.61
N LEU A 24 -10.71 19.33 38.70
CA LEU A 24 -9.74 19.28 39.80
C LEU A 24 -9.99 18.28 40.96
N ILE A 25 -9.13 17.30 41.09
CA ILE A 25 -8.77 16.71 42.38
C ILE A 25 -7.25 16.74 42.51
N LEU A 26 -6.80 17.65 43.39
CA LEU A 26 -5.46 17.62 43.96
C LEU A 26 -5.40 16.45 44.95
N ALA A 27 -4.41 15.59 44.82
CA ALA A 27 -3.93 14.77 45.94
C ALA A 27 -2.40 14.84 45.95
N LEU A 28 -1.93 15.28 47.10
CA LEU A 28 -0.55 15.59 47.47
C LEU A 28 0.23 14.36 47.92
N PHE A 29 1.55 14.45 47.73
CA PHE A 29 2.63 13.78 48.49
C PHE A 29 3.01 12.35 48.11
N GLY A 30 4.17 12.26 47.52
CA GLY A 30 5.01 11.09 47.47
C GLY A 30 6.39 11.47 46.98
N CYS A 31 7.21 12.02 47.86
CA CYS A 31 8.63 12.21 47.62
C CYS A 31 9.30 10.84 47.66
N GLY A 32 9.78 10.39 46.53
CA GLY A 32 10.57 9.16 46.38
C GLY A 32 11.54 9.35 45.22
N GLY A 33 12.80 9.65 45.52
CA GLY A 33 13.86 9.73 44.56
C GLY A 33 14.09 8.36 43.91
N GLY A 34 14.13 8.36 42.60
CA GLY A 34 14.44 7.18 41.80
C GLY A 34 14.75 7.65 40.39
N GLY A 35 15.97 7.45 39.96
CA GLY A 35 16.56 7.93 38.75
C GLY A 35 15.67 7.78 37.52
N SER A 36 15.56 8.85 36.81
CA SER A 36 15.03 8.90 35.47
C SER A 36 15.96 8.08 34.56
N ASN A 37 15.68 6.81 34.42
CA ASN A 37 16.09 6.10 33.24
C ASN A 37 15.17 6.60 32.11
N ASP A 38 15.55 7.70 31.49
CA ASP A 38 15.15 7.99 30.13
C ASP A 38 15.67 6.84 29.27
N THR A 39 14.92 5.75 29.25
CA THR A 39 15.04 4.73 28.22
C THR A 39 14.48 5.38 26.97
N THR A 40 15.29 6.18 26.27
CA THR A 40 15.10 6.37 24.85
C THR A 40 14.93 4.97 24.29
N ALA A 41 13.70 4.64 23.92
CA ALA A 41 13.43 3.46 23.11
C ALA A 41 14.30 3.61 21.86
N VAL A 42 15.47 2.97 21.89
CA VAL A 42 16.27 2.78 20.69
C VAL A 42 15.35 1.93 19.83
N ASP A 43 14.87 2.50 18.72
CA ASP A 43 14.18 1.75 17.68
C ASP A 43 15.11 0.60 17.31
N GLU A 44 14.86 -0.56 17.90
CA GLU A 44 15.60 -1.77 17.57
C GLU A 44 15.38 -1.99 16.06
N PRO A 45 16.44 -2.12 15.25
CA PRO A 45 16.29 -2.32 13.83
C PRO A 45 15.43 -3.56 13.63
N VAL A 46 14.28 -3.40 12.95
CA VAL A 46 13.33 -4.47 12.65
C VAL A 46 14.11 -5.59 11.97
N GLN A 47 14.31 -6.69 12.70
CA GLN A 47 15.06 -7.81 12.17
C GLN A 47 14.23 -8.48 11.07
N PRO A 48 14.76 -8.65 9.84
CA PRO A 48 14.02 -9.30 8.77
C PRO A 48 13.58 -10.70 9.19
N ALA A 49 12.33 -11.06 8.88
CA ALA A 49 11.85 -12.41 9.09
C ALA A 49 12.50 -13.37 8.08
N SER A 50 12.76 -14.60 8.49
CA SER A 50 13.06 -15.66 7.53
C SER A 50 11.78 -15.98 6.75
N ILE A 51 11.79 -15.76 5.44
CA ILE A 51 10.66 -16.07 4.57
C ILE A 51 10.60 -17.57 4.31
N PRO A 52 9.45 -18.23 4.53
CA PRO A 52 9.28 -19.64 4.19
C PRO A 52 9.62 -19.92 2.73
N GLN A 53 10.34 -21.00 2.46
CA GLN A 53 10.79 -21.37 1.11
C GLN A 53 9.68 -21.34 0.02
N PRO A 54 8.44 -21.77 0.28
CA PRO A 54 7.37 -21.67 -0.72
C PRO A 54 7.06 -20.24 -1.12
N LEU A 55 7.21 -19.26 -0.21
CA LEU A 55 6.97 -17.82 -0.48
C LEU A 55 8.17 -17.15 -1.16
N ALA A 56 9.39 -17.65 -0.93
CA ALA A 56 10.58 -17.06 -1.52
C ALA A 56 10.63 -17.28 -3.02
N GLY A 57 11.03 -16.23 -3.75
CA GLY A 57 11.14 -16.23 -5.21
C GLY A 57 10.54 -14.99 -5.84
N GLN A 58 10.42 -15.03 -7.16
CA GLN A 58 9.77 -13.98 -7.93
C GLN A 58 8.35 -14.37 -8.29
N TRP A 59 7.44 -13.44 -8.07
CA TRP A 59 6.01 -13.53 -8.31
C TRP A 59 5.58 -12.38 -9.22
N GLU A 60 4.71 -12.64 -10.19
CA GLU A 60 4.32 -11.64 -11.16
C GLU A 60 2.87 -11.81 -11.61
N THR A 61 2.24 -10.71 -12.01
CA THR A 61 0.94 -10.74 -12.68
C THR A 61 0.78 -9.53 -13.58
N ILE A 62 -0.09 -9.66 -14.58
CA ILE A 62 -0.55 -8.57 -15.42
C ILE A 62 -2.06 -8.54 -15.37
N LEU A 63 -2.61 -7.48 -14.83
CA LEU A 63 -4.05 -7.24 -14.78
C LEU A 63 -4.44 -6.34 -15.95
N THR A 64 -5.53 -6.67 -16.65
CA THR A 64 -6.10 -5.86 -17.74
C THR A 64 -6.97 -4.72 -17.23
N TYR A 65 -7.00 -4.51 -15.93
CA TYR A 65 -7.65 -3.41 -15.25
C TYR A 65 -6.83 -3.03 -14.02
N VAL A 66 -7.04 -1.83 -13.48
CA VAL A 66 -6.41 -1.41 -12.22
C VAL A 66 -7.43 -1.55 -11.10
N PRO A 67 -7.21 -2.44 -10.13
CA PRO A 67 -8.11 -2.57 -8.98
C PRO A 67 -8.21 -1.23 -8.22
N PRO A 68 -9.42 -0.81 -7.79
CA PRO A 68 -9.61 0.48 -7.12
C PRO A 68 -8.90 0.59 -5.77
N PHE A 69 -8.55 -0.52 -5.14
CA PHE A 69 -7.76 -0.57 -3.91
C PHE A 69 -6.25 -0.46 -4.16
N TYR A 70 -5.81 -0.67 -5.41
CA TYR A 70 -4.41 -0.51 -5.79
C TYR A 70 -4.17 0.95 -6.21
N SER A 71 -4.08 1.81 -5.23
CA SER A 71 -3.72 3.20 -5.46
C SER A 71 -2.24 3.39 -5.18
N GLY A 72 -1.53 3.92 -6.17
CA GLY A 72 -0.19 4.45 -5.92
C GLY A 72 -0.25 5.64 -4.95
N PRO A 73 0.87 6.14 -4.46
CA PRO A 73 0.94 7.21 -3.47
C PRO A 73 0.28 8.52 -3.93
N TYR A 74 -0.14 8.60 -5.17
CA TYR A 74 -0.71 9.81 -5.80
C TYR A 74 -2.15 9.65 -6.28
N GLY A 75 -2.88 8.73 -5.68
CA GLY A 75 -4.31 8.56 -5.88
C GLY A 75 -4.70 7.40 -6.79
N ALA A 76 -5.97 7.06 -6.74
CA ALA A 76 -6.53 6.02 -7.57
C ALA A 76 -6.37 6.36 -9.05
N VAL A 77 -6.02 5.37 -9.84
CA VAL A 77 -6.13 5.48 -11.30
C VAL A 77 -7.61 5.64 -11.62
N PRO A 78 -8.01 6.65 -12.41
CA PRO A 78 -9.38 6.73 -12.85
C PRO A 78 -9.84 5.40 -13.43
N ASN A 79 -11.06 4.96 -13.10
CA ASN A 79 -11.67 3.78 -13.69
C ASN A 79 -11.61 3.92 -15.21
N GLY A 80 -10.73 3.19 -15.84
CA GLY A 80 -10.50 3.27 -17.27
C GLY A 80 -9.86 1.99 -17.79
N ASP A 81 -9.86 1.86 -19.09
CA ASP A 81 -9.11 0.83 -19.78
C ASP A 81 -7.62 1.00 -19.44
N GLY A 82 -7.07 0.03 -18.76
CA GLY A 82 -5.69 0.09 -18.32
C GLY A 82 -5.14 -1.30 -18.04
N SER A 83 -3.83 -1.33 -17.81
CA SER A 83 -3.15 -2.54 -17.34
C SER A 83 -2.25 -2.21 -16.16
N LEU A 84 -2.11 -3.16 -15.25
CA LEU A 84 -1.23 -3.10 -14.10
C LEU A 84 -0.35 -4.35 -14.10
N GLY A 85 0.94 -4.17 -14.34
CA GLY A 85 1.94 -5.21 -14.14
C GLY A 85 2.52 -5.11 -12.73
N ILE A 86 2.61 -6.23 -12.03
CA ILE A 86 3.18 -6.31 -10.68
C ILE A 86 4.25 -7.39 -10.68
N THR A 87 5.39 -7.07 -10.08
CA THR A 87 6.45 -8.03 -9.77
C THR A 87 6.81 -7.90 -8.30
N LEU A 88 6.78 -8.99 -7.57
CA LEU A 88 7.22 -9.09 -6.18
C LEU A 88 8.33 -10.13 -6.08
N VAL A 89 9.49 -9.72 -5.62
CA VAL A 89 10.61 -10.60 -5.30
C VAL A 89 10.72 -10.70 -3.78
N LEU A 90 10.66 -11.91 -3.24
CA LEU A 90 10.87 -12.22 -1.82
C LEU A 90 12.11 -13.08 -1.68
N THR A 91 13.08 -12.65 -0.92
CA THR A 91 14.29 -13.45 -0.65
C THR A 91 14.15 -14.20 0.68
N ALA A 92 14.78 -15.35 0.80
CA ALA A 92 14.69 -16.18 2.00
C ALA A 92 15.18 -15.48 3.28
N ASP A 93 16.05 -14.47 3.15
CA ASP A 93 16.55 -13.63 4.23
C ASP A 93 15.64 -12.44 4.57
N GLY A 94 14.41 -12.41 4.06
CA GLY A 94 13.41 -11.42 4.42
C GLY A 94 13.57 -10.07 3.73
N ARG A 95 14.33 -9.97 2.65
CA ARG A 95 14.34 -8.79 1.81
C ARG A 95 13.29 -8.89 0.72
N TYR A 96 12.79 -7.75 0.23
CA TYR A 96 11.89 -7.73 -0.90
C TYR A 96 12.20 -6.59 -1.86
N ARG A 97 11.74 -6.78 -3.09
CA ARG A 97 11.55 -5.75 -4.10
C ARG A 97 10.14 -5.85 -4.66
N HIS A 98 9.43 -4.76 -4.69
CA HIS A 98 8.10 -4.66 -5.26
C HIS A 98 8.09 -3.63 -6.38
N VAL A 99 7.79 -4.08 -7.58
CA VAL A 99 7.69 -3.23 -8.76
C VAL A 99 6.26 -3.30 -9.28
N TRP A 100 5.69 -2.16 -9.62
CA TRP A 100 4.50 -2.15 -10.43
C TRP A 100 4.62 -1.13 -11.57
N ASN A 101 3.99 -1.45 -12.69
CA ASN A 101 3.92 -0.64 -13.88
C ASN A 101 2.47 -0.50 -14.30
N LEU A 102 2.04 0.73 -14.50
CA LEU A 102 0.70 1.09 -14.88
C LEU A 102 0.69 1.67 -16.28
N ALA A 103 -0.30 1.29 -17.08
CA ALA A 103 -0.66 2.00 -18.29
C ALA A 103 -2.18 2.17 -18.32
N SER A 104 -2.69 3.37 -18.54
CA SER A 104 -4.13 3.63 -18.64
C SER A 104 -4.44 4.70 -19.67
N ALA A 105 -5.56 4.53 -20.37
CA ALA A 105 -6.16 5.55 -21.20
C ALA A 105 -7.38 6.13 -20.49
N TYR A 106 -7.63 7.43 -20.61
CA TYR A 106 -8.77 8.10 -20.03
C TYR A 106 -9.28 9.23 -20.95
N PHE A 107 -10.40 9.85 -20.62
CA PHE A 107 -11.12 10.77 -21.51
C PHE A 107 -11.39 10.19 -22.92
N GLY A 108 -11.94 8.95 -22.94
CA GLY A 108 -12.29 8.28 -24.19
C GLY A 108 -11.08 7.92 -25.06
N GLY A 109 -9.91 7.66 -24.44
CA GLY A 109 -8.69 7.29 -25.15
C GLY A 109 -7.83 8.46 -25.64
N ASN A 110 -8.22 9.71 -25.34
CA ASN A 110 -7.45 10.89 -25.79
C ASN A 110 -6.25 11.19 -24.88
N CYS A 111 -6.27 10.71 -23.64
CA CYS A 111 -5.20 10.90 -22.67
C CYS A 111 -4.63 9.57 -22.23
N PHE A 112 -3.31 9.52 -22.12
CA PHE A 112 -2.57 8.32 -21.71
C PHE A 112 -1.71 8.65 -20.49
N ARG A 113 -1.80 7.76 -19.49
CA ARG A 113 -0.94 7.79 -18.31
C ARG A 113 -0.18 6.50 -18.23
N THR A 114 1.14 6.60 -18.04
CA THR A 114 1.98 5.48 -17.61
C THR A 114 2.61 5.83 -16.28
N GLY A 115 2.81 4.84 -15.44
CA GLY A 115 3.45 5.01 -14.13
C GLY A 115 4.25 3.79 -13.76
N GLY A 116 5.27 3.99 -12.95
CA GLY A 116 6.09 2.94 -12.38
C GLY A 116 6.44 3.24 -10.94
N TRP A 117 6.48 2.21 -10.14
CA TRP A 117 6.94 2.20 -8.76
C TRP A 117 7.96 1.10 -8.57
N ASP A 118 9.04 1.40 -7.90
CA ASP A 118 10.06 0.43 -7.55
C ASP A 118 10.44 0.64 -6.08
N GLU A 119 10.15 -0.36 -5.27
CA GLU A 119 10.27 -0.31 -3.81
C GLU A 119 11.12 -1.47 -3.31
N PHE A 120 11.98 -1.17 -2.36
CA PHE A 120 12.86 -2.12 -1.69
C PHE A 120 12.69 -2.01 -0.19
N GLY A 121 12.85 -3.13 0.50
CA GLY A 121 12.77 -3.15 1.95
C GLY A 121 12.96 -4.52 2.55
N THR A 122 12.46 -4.66 3.78
CA THR A 122 12.46 -5.90 4.53
C THR A 122 11.04 -6.32 4.88
N VAL A 123 10.84 -7.62 5.06
CA VAL A 123 9.57 -8.19 5.50
C VAL A 123 9.74 -8.69 6.91
N SER A 124 8.81 -8.37 7.79
CA SER A 124 8.68 -8.93 9.13
C SER A 124 7.33 -9.62 9.28
N GLY A 125 7.23 -10.63 10.13
CA GLY A 125 5.98 -11.35 10.35
C GLY A 125 6.18 -12.85 10.44
N THR A 126 5.09 -13.58 10.67
CA THR A 126 5.08 -15.03 10.83
C THR A 126 3.78 -15.60 10.27
N GLY A 127 3.81 -16.89 9.91
CA GLY A 127 2.63 -17.55 9.36
C GLY A 127 2.25 -17.02 8.00
N SER A 128 1.07 -16.41 7.91
CA SER A 128 0.54 -15.77 6.71
C SER A 128 0.59 -14.25 6.74
N ASP A 129 0.83 -13.64 7.91
CA ASP A 129 0.72 -12.19 8.10
C ASP A 129 2.11 -11.55 8.10
N PHE A 130 2.34 -10.72 7.10
CA PHE A 130 3.63 -10.08 6.87
C PHE A 130 3.48 -8.57 6.78
N THR A 131 4.43 -7.86 7.39
CA THR A 131 4.57 -6.41 7.25
C THR A 131 5.77 -6.11 6.36
N PHE A 132 5.51 -5.42 5.27
CA PHE A 132 6.52 -4.91 4.37
C PHE A 132 7.01 -3.57 4.92
N ASN A 133 8.30 -3.49 5.20
CA ASN A 133 8.97 -2.31 5.77
C ASN A 133 9.87 -1.71 4.69
N PRO A 134 9.37 -0.77 3.89
CA PRO A 134 10.14 -0.18 2.80
C PRO A 134 11.25 0.72 3.35
N THR A 135 12.43 0.63 2.73
CA THR A 135 13.58 1.46 3.04
C THR A 135 13.87 2.48 1.95
N LYS A 136 13.46 2.18 0.73
CA LYS A 136 13.62 3.04 -0.43
C LYS A 136 12.53 2.76 -1.46
N ALA A 137 12.04 3.83 -2.10
CA ALA A 137 11.22 3.70 -3.30
C ALA A 137 11.52 4.82 -4.29
N SER A 138 11.21 4.58 -5.56
CA SER A 138 11.14 5.58 -6.61
C SER A 138 9.81 5.51 -7.35
N TYR A 139 9.37 6.63 -7.86
CA TYR A 139 8.13 6.76 -8.63
C TYR A 139 8.35 7.61 -9.88
N ILE A 140 7.84 7.13 -10.99
CA ILE A 140 7.78 7.86 -12.25
C ILE A 140 6.36 7.83 -12.80
N GLN A 141 5.89 8.96 -13.31
CA GLN A 141 4.62 9.06 -14.04
C GLN A 141 4.80 9.94 -15.26
N THR A 142 4.30 9.50 -16.39
CA THR A 142 4.08 10.34 -17.56
C THR A 142 2.59 10.43 -17.86
N ASP A 143 2.14 11.60 -18.26
CA ASP A 143 0.72 11.88 -18.50
C ASP A 143 0.59 12.87 -19.66
N THR A 144 -0.06 12.46 -20.75
CA THR A 144 -0.21 13.29 -21.96
C THR A 144 -1.17 14.46 -21.79
N CYS A 145 -2.05 14.42 -20.79
CA CYS A 145 -3.02 15.48 -20.50
C CYS A 145 -2.83 16.09 -19.11
N GLY A 146 -1.86 15.63 -18.37
CA GLY A 146 -1.56 16.05 -17.00
C GLY A 146 -0.11 16.41 -16.81
N GLN A 147 0.34 16.29 -15.55
CA GLN A 147 1.71 16.57 -15.18
C GLN A 147 2.53 15.27 -15.07
N ASN A 148 3.71 15.28 -15.64
CA ASN A 148 4.71 14.26 -15.37
C ASN A 148 5.24 14.44 -13.96
N ARG A 149 5.54 13.32 -13.29
CA ARG A 149 6.09 13.29 -11.93
C ARG A 149 7.26 12.34 -11.88
N PHE A 150 8.27 12.74 -11.13
CA PHE A 150 9.40 11.88 -10.79
C PHE A 150 9.76 12.12 -9.33
N LEU A 151 9.87 11.06 -8.55
CA LEU A 151 10.24 11.11 -7.14
C LEU A 151 11.30 10.04 -6.85
N ASP A 152 12.46 10.46 -6.40
CA ASP A 152 13.52 9.59 -5.92
C ASP A 152 14.32 10.35 -4.82
N PRO A 153 14.16 10.00 -3.54
CA PRO A 153 13.27 8.96 -3.02
C PRO A 153 11.79 9.36 -3.04
N ALA A 154 10.93 8.38 -3.30
CA ALA A 154 9.49 8.52 -3.08
C ALA A 154 9.15 8.24 -1.60
N PRO A 155 8.07 8.86 -1.05
CA PRO A 155 7.64 8.59 0.31
C PRO A 155 7.15 7.16 0.45
N VAL A 156 7.53 6.51 1.56
CA VAL A 156 7.19 5.12 1.87
C VAL A 156 6.59 5.00 3.26
N ALA A 157 5.76 3.98 3.46
CA ALA A 157 5.22 3.61 4.76
C ALA A 157 5.08 2.09 4.86
N PRO A 158 5.25 1.50 6.04
CA PRO A 158 5.00 0.09 6.24
C PRO A 158 3.56 -0.29 5.88
N ALA A 159 3.40 -1.48 5.30
CA ALA A 159 2.11 -2.04 4.92
C ALA A 159 2.03 -3.53 5.30
N SER A 160 0.90 -3.94 5.88
CA SER A 160 0.69 -5.34 6.27
C SER A 160 -0.22 -6.03 5.26
N HIS A 161 0.17 -7.26 4.89
CA HIS A 161 -0.54 -8.09 3.95
C HIS A 161 -0.56 -9.53 4.43
N THR A 162 -1.65 -10.24 4.15
CA THR A 162 -1.69 -11.69 4.28
C THR A 162 -1.21 -12.31 2.98
N LEU A 163 -0.24 -13.24 3.07
CA LEU A 163 0.32 -13.97 1.93
C LEU A 163 -0.06 -15.45 2.05
N GLN A 164 -0.64 -15.99 0.99
CA GLN A 164 -1.05 -17.41 0.94
C GLN A 164 -0.59 -18.04 -0.37
N ILE A 165 -0.01 -19.24 -0.28
CA ILE A 165 0.30 -20.05 -1.45
C ILE A 165 -0.92 -20.88 -1.82
N GLU A 166 -1.29 -20.76 -3.07
CA GLU A 166 -2.33 -21.56 -3.74
C GLU A 166 -1.70 -22.28 -4.94
N HIS A 167 -2.48 -23.06 -5.63
CA HIS A 167 -2.07 -23.71 -6.87
C HIS A 167 -3.19 -23.60 -7.90
N ASP A 168 -2.82 -23.40 -9.15
CA ASP A 168 -3.76 -23.46 -10.26
C ASP A 168 -4.17 -24.93 -10.55
N ASN A 169 -5.05 -25.10 -11.53
CA ASN A 169 -5.54 -26.44 -11.93
C ASN A 169 -4.43 -27.34 -12.50
N ALA A 170 -3.30 -26.79 -12.90
CA ALA A 170 -2.12 -27.50 -13.38
C ALA A 170 -1.09 -27.77 -12.25
N GLY A 171 -1.40 -27.35 -11.02
CA GLY A 171 -0.49 -27.46 -9.87
C GLY A 171 0.59 -26.38 -9.83
N TRP A 172 0.46 -25.29 -10.61
CA TRP A 172 1.42 -24.20 -10.60
C TRP A 172 1.23 -23.31 -9.38
N PRO A 173 2.32 -22.90 -8.69
CA PRO A 173 2.21 -22.07 -7.50
C PRO A 173 1.69 -20.66 -7.82
N LEU A 174 0.69 -20.24 -7.05
CA LEU A 174 0.13 -18.90 -7.03
C LEU A 174 0.37 -18.29 -5.65
N LEU A 175 0.62 -16.99 -5.61
CA LEU A 175 0.68 -16.20 -4.38
C LEU A 175 -0.52 -15.28 -4.33
N ARG A 176 -1.42 -15.52 -3.37
CA ARG A 176 -2.47 -14.57 -3.03
C ARG A 176 -1.95 -13.56 -2.04
N MET A 177 -2.03 -12.29 -2.36
CA MET A 177 -1.69 -11.16 -1.50
C MET A 177 -2.96 -10.37 -1.19
N SER A 178 -3.36 -10.33 0.08
CA SER A 178 -4.59 -9.68 0.51
C SER A 178 -4.37 -8.25 0.95
N PHE A 179 -5.27 -7.38 0.53
CA PHE A 179 -5.37 -5.97 0.90
C PHE A 179 -6.70 -5.74 1.65
N PRO A 180 -6.88 -4.63 2.37
CA PRO A 180 -8.13 -4.36 3.10
C PRO A 180 -9.41 -4.44 2.26
N ASN A 181 -9.32 -4.18 0.95
CA ASN A 181 -10.46 -4.10 0.06
C ASN A 181 -10.38 -5.06 -1.14
N GLY A 182 -9.55 -6.07 -1.09
CA GLY A 182 -9.44 -7.07 -2.17
C GLY A 182 -8.12 -7.81 -2.19
N ASP A 183 -7.99 -8.75 -3.11
CA ASP A 183 -6.82 -9.60 -3.26
C ASP A 183 -6.20 -9.43 -4.64
N ILE A 184 -4.90 -9.65 -4.72
CA ILE A 184 -4.16 -9.83 -5.96
C ILE A 184 -3.56 -11.23 -5.95
N VAL A 185 -3.67 -11.92 -7.08
CA VAL A 185 -3.04 -13.22 -7.29
C VAL A 185 -1.88 -13.04 -8.26
N LEU A 186 -0.70 -13.47 -7.83
CA LEU A 186 0.51 -13.46 -8.62
C LEU A 186 0.91 -14.91 -8.94
N GLU A 187 1.42 -15.14 -10.13
CA GLU A 187 1.99 -16.43 -10.53
C GLU A 187 3.49 -16.47 -10.20
N LYS A 188 3.99 -17.64 -9.84
CA LYS A 188 5.43 -17.81 -9.70
C LYS A 188 6.09 -17.68 -11.06
N CYS A 189 7.13 -16.85 -11.14
CA CYS A 189 7.83 -16.65 -12.41
C CYS A 189 8.45 -17.96 -12.93
N ARG A 190 8.21 -18.29 -14.22
CA ARG A 190 8.68 -19.54 -14.84
C ARG A 190 10.09 -19.43 -15.42
N HIS A 191 10.51 -18.21 -15.80
CA HIS A 191 11.73 -17.97 -16.57
C HIS A 191 12.61 -16.87 -15.96
N CYS A 192 12.42 -16.57 -14.68
CA CYS A 192 13.27 -15.64 -13.95
C CYS A 192 14.49 -16.40 -13.43
N GLY A 193 15.62 -16.29 -14.10
CA GLY A 193 16.90 -16.83 -13.71
C GLY A 193 17.84 -15.75 -13.18
#